data_ed8a10a0260c3f9729aac0aa695562ef
#
_entry.id   ed8a10a0260c3f9729aac0aa695562ef
#
_cell.length_a   1.000
_cell.length_b   1.000
_cell.length_c   1.000
_cell.angle_alpha   90.00
_cell.angle_beta   90.00
_cell.angle_gamma   90.00
#
_symmetry.space_group_name_H-M   'P 1'
#
loop_
_entity.id
_entity.type
_entity.pdbx_description
1 polymer ?
#
loop_
_entity_poly.entity_id
_entity_poly.type
_entity_poly.pdbx_seq_one_letter_code
_entity_poly.pdbx_strand_id
1 'polypeptide(L)'
;MEQEMKFCQSCGMPLTHEVLGTNADGSKNEDYCMYCYKDGKFTNDCTMEEMIEFCAQFVDEVNKGLPQPVTKEEYIGQMKMFFPHLKRWRKELTIAEDAPENPALAGVKDLIAKMADTLPTTYISSVDEEGFPCTKAMLSPRKREGVKVFYFTTNTFSLRVAHYKANPKASVYFCDAEGFKGMMLRGTMEVLTDAQNKEMIWREGDEQYYPSGVTDPNYCVLKFTATDGRFYSDFFPRSFVLP
;
A
#
# COMPACT_ATOMS: atom_id res chain seq x y z
N MET A 1 28.05 5.44 -14.00
CA MET A 1 26.73 4.86 -13.65
C MET A 1 26.97 4.02 -12.42
N GLU A 2 26.54 4.49 -11.24
CA GLU A 2 26.57 3.68 -10.03
C GLU A 2 25.56 2.55 -10.25
N GLN A 3 26.02 1.31 -10.23
CA GLN A 3 25.12 0.15 -10.22
C GLN A 3 24.42 0.14 -8.86
N GLU A 4 23.10 0.27 -8.88
CA GLU A 4 22.27 0.15 -7.70
C GLU A 4 22.51 -1.24 -7.09
N MET A 5 23.00 -1.27 -5.85
CA MET A 5 23.34 -2.52 -5.16
C MET A 5 22.07 -3.30 -4.86
N LYS A 6 21.86 -4.43 -5.52
CA LYS A 6 20.73 -5.32 -5.27
C LYS A 6 21.05 -6.25 -4.09
N PHE A 7 20.02 -6.63 -3.33
CA PHE A 7 20.13 -7.55 -2.20
C PHE A 7 19.21 -8.76 -2.36
N CYS A 8 19.66 -9.91 -1.87
CA CYS A 8 18.88 -11.13 -1.87
C CYS A 8 17.55 -10.93 -1.11
N GLN A 9 16.44 -11.19 -1.77
CA GLN A 9 15.09 -11.01 -1.25
C GLN A 9 14.66 -12.13 -0.26
N SER A 10 15.64 -12.89 0.28
CA SER A 10 15.46 -13.89 1.32
C SER A 10 16.38 -13.64 2.52
N CYS A 11 17.70 -13.50 2.32
CA CYS A 11 18.67 -13.34 3.41
C CYS A 11 19.33 -11.96 3.47
N GLY A 12 19.01 -11.07 2.55
CA GLY A 12 19.54 -9.70 2.56
C GLY A 12 21.00 -9.55 2.12
N MET A 13 21.71 -10.62 1.74
CA MET A 13 23.09 -10.47 1.27
C MET A 13 23.17 -9.70 -0.06
N PRO A 14 24.24 -8.94 -0.33
CA PRO A 14 24.46 -8.30 -1.61
C PRO A 14 24.47 -9.30 -2.77
N LEU A 15 23.81 -8.96 -3.88
CA LEU A 15 23.76 -9.80 -5.07
C LEU A 15 24.82 -9.32 -6.08
N THR A 16 25.78 -10.19 -6.36
CA THR A 16 26.65 -10.09 -7.53
C THR A 16 26.25 -11.13 -8.56
N HIS A 17 26.62 -10.96 -9.83
CA HIS A 17 26.28 -11.92 -10.90
C HIS A 17 26.71 -13.37 -10.58
N GLU A 18 27.77 -13.54 -9.79
CA GLU A 18 28.34 -14.83 -9.43
C GLU A 18 27.49 -15.59 -8.40
N VAL A 19 26.81 -14.85 -7.51
CA VAL A 19 26.01 -15.45 -6.42
C VAL A 19 24.52 -15.48 -6.72
N LEU A 20 24.07 -15.11 -7.92
CA LEU A 20 22.66 -15.21 -8.31
C LEU A 20 22.18 -16.66 -8.32
N GLY A 21 20.99 -16.87 -7.77
CA GLY A 21 20.26 -18.15 -7.86
C GLY A 21 19.84 -18.50 -9.28
N THR A 22 19.12 -19.62 -9.44
CA THR A 22 18.62 -20.06 -10.75
C THR A 22 17.12 -20.31 -10.75
N ASN A 23 16.48 -19.94 -11.84
CA ASN A 23 15.08 -20.27 -12.13
C ASN A 23 14.96 -21.73 -12.62
N ALA A 24 13.73 -22.24 -12.74
CA ALA A 24 13.46 -23.60 -13.19
C ALA A 24 13.93 -23.88 -14.64
N ASP A 25 14.06 -22.84 -15.46
CA ASP A 25 14.57 -22.91 -16.84
C ASP A 25 16.10 -22.76 -16.92
N GLY A 26 16.79 -22.68 -15.77
CA GLY A 26 18.23 -22.48 -15.69
C GLY A 26 18.72 -21.03 -15.85
N SER A 27 17.84 -20.08 -16.11
CA SER A 27 18.19 -18.67 -16.14
C SER A 27 18.57 -18.15 -14.75
N LYS A 28 19.36 -17.05 -14.70
CA LYS A 28 19.72 -16.41 -13.43
C LYS A 28 18.52 -15.72 -12.81
N ASN A 29 18.37 -15.91 -11.49
CA ASN A 29 17.33 -15.22 -10.71
C ASN A 29 17.91 -13.94 -10.12
N GLU A 30 17.32 -12.80 -10.45
CA GLU A 30 17.81 -11.48 -10.01
C GLU A 30 17.35 -11.07 -8.59
N ASP A 31 16.44 -11.85 -7.99
CA ASP A 31 15.89 -11.54 -6.67
C ASP A 31 16.55 -12.31 -5.54
N TYR A 32 17.11 -13.50 -5.83
CA TYR A 32 17.63 -14.40 -4.81
C TYR A 32 19.05 -14.90 -5.09
N CYS A 33 19.81 -15.09 -4.04
CA CYS A 33 21.14 -15.71 -4.15
C CYS A 33 21.05 -17.23 -4.30
N MET A 34 22.11 -17.85 -4.81
CA MET A 34 22.23 -19.30 -5.04
C MET A 34 22.13 -20.13 -3.75
N TYR A 35 22.37 -19.53 -2.59
CA TYR A 35 22.22 -20.21 -1.29
C TYR A 35 20.76 -20.24 -0.82
N CYS A 36 19.93 -19.32 -1.29
CA CYS A 36 18.52 -19.24 -0.92
C CYS A 36 17.59 -19.83 -1.98
N TYR A 37 17.97 -19.79 -3.27
CA TYR A 37 17.08 -20.16 -4.37
C TYR A 37 17.85 -20.84 -5.52
N LYS A 38 17.42 -22.04 -5.88
CA LYS A 38 18.03 -22.84 -6.92
C LYS A 38 16.98 -23.65 -7.67
N ASP A 39 17.13 -23.73 -8.99
CA ASP A 39 16.28 -24.50 -9.89
C ASP A 39 14.77 -24.21 -9.70
N GLY A 40 14.44 -22.93 -9.48
CA GLY A 40 13.06 -22.46 -9.33
C GLY A 40 12.45 -22.70 -7.94
N LYS A 41 13.26 -23.08 -6.93
CA LYS A 41 12.77 -23.40 -5.57
C LYS A 41 13.68 -22.80 -4.50
N PHE A 42 13.09 -22.50 -3.33
CA PHE A 42 13.89 -22.21 -2.15
C PHE A 42 14.68 -23.44 -1.70
N THR A 43 15.94 -23.23 -1.34
CA THR A 43 16.84 -24.28 -0.86
C THR A 43 16.51 -24.77 0.55
N ASN A 44 15.82 -23.94 1.32
CA ASN A 44 15.39 -24.20 2.69
C ASN A 44 13.92 -23.86 2.86
N ASP A 45 13.17 -24.69 3.55
CA ASP A 45 11.83 -24.40 4.08
C ASP A 45 11.98 -23.98 5.55
N CYS A 46 12.28 -22.69 5.78
CA CYS A 46 12.51 -22.13 7.11
C CYS A 46 11.63 -20.93 7.35
N THR A 47 11.37 -20.60 8.62
CA THR A 47 10.72 -19.36 9.03
C THR A 47 11.65 -18.17 8.86
N MET A 48 11.10 -16.95 8.93
CA MET A 48 11.90 -15.74 8.90
C MET A 48 12.84 -15.65 10.10
N GLU A 49 12.36 -16.06 11.26
CA GLU A 49 13.12 -16.10 12.52
C GLU A 49 14.31 -17.03 12.42
N GLU A 50 14.12 -18.25 11.89
CA GLU A 50 15.21 -19.22 11.67
C GLU A 50 16.24 -18.70 10.66
N MET A 51 15.80 -18.00 9.61
CA MET A 51 16.72 -17.35 8.67
C MET A 51 17.52 -16.22 9.33
N ILE A 52 16.91 -15.42 10.19
CA ILE A 52 17.60 -14.38 10.96
C ILE A 52 18.67 -14.97 11.86
N GLU A 53 18.32 -16.04 12.60
CA GLU A 53 19.29 -16.74 13.48
C GLU A 53 20.45 -17.34 12.69
N PHE A 54 20.16 -17.89 11.51
CA PHE A 54 21.20 -18.40 10.62
C PHE A 54 22.11 -17.28 10.11
N CYS A 55 21.55 -16.19 9.62
CA CYS A 55 22.32 -15.03 9.13
C CYS A 55 23.16 -14.37 10.23
N ALA A 56 22.67 -14.39 11.46
CA ALA A 56 23.38 -13.80 12.61
C ALA A 56 24.71 -14.49 12.95
N GLN A 57 24.93 -15.74 12.46
CA GLN A 57 26.20 -16.44 12.62
C GLN A 57 27.34 -15.83 11.79
N PHE A 58 27.00 -15.01 10.78
CA PHE A 58 27.95 -14.38 9.86
C PHE A 58 28.24 -12.91 10.21
N VAL A 59 27.89 -12.46 11.43
CA VAL A 59 28.07 -11.06 11.85
C VAL A 59 29.53 -10.61 11.73
N ASP A 60 30.50 -11.47 12.01
CA ASP A 60 31.93 -11.15 11.90
C ASP A 60 32.34 -10.85 10.45
N GLU A 61 31.76 -11.58 9.47
CA GLU A 61 31.99 -11.31 8.05
C GLU A 61 31.35 -9.99 7.62
N VAL A 62 30.14 -9.72 8.10
CA VAL A 62 29.42 -8.46 7.83
C VAL A 62 30.21 -7.27 8.38
N ASN A 63 30.75 -7.39 9.58
CA ASN A 63 31.53 -6.36 10.25
C ASN A 63 32.80 -5.96 9.48
N LYS A 64 33.37 -6.84 8.64
CA LYS A 64 34.52 -6.47 7.79
C LYS A 64 34.20 -5.39 6.77
N GLY A 65 32.94 -5.24 6.39
CA GLY A 65 32.48 -4.23 5.42
C GLY A 65 31.84 -3.00 6.05
N LEU A 66 31.69 -2.95 7.38
CA LEU A 66 31.04 -1.86 8.09
C LEU A 66 32.02 -0.85 8.65
N PRO A 67 31.73 0.47 8.58
CA PRO A 67 32.55 1.52 9.22
C PRO A 67 32.61 1.38 10.74
N GLN A 68 31.55 0.86 11.35
CA GLN A 68 31.46 0.56 12.80
C GLN A 68 30.91 -0.87 12.95
N PRO A 69 31.63 -1.75 13.65
CA PRO A 69 31.16 -3.09 13.93
C PRO A 69 29.90 -3.07 14.79
N VAL A 70 28.99 -4.01 14.53
CA VAL A 70 27.77 -4.23 15.30
C VAL A 70 27.88 -5.54 16.09
N THR A 71 27.23 -5.60 17.25
CA THR A 71 27.09 -6.86 17.99
C THR A 71 26.11 -7.81 17.29
N LYS A 72 26.14 -9.08 17.66
CA LYS A 72 25.19 -10.07 17.11
C LYS A 72 23.74 -9.69 17.42
N GLU A 73 23.47 -9.17 18.62
CA GLU A 73 22.15 -8.75 19.07
C GLU A 73 21.65 -7.54 18.26
N GLU A 74 22.51 -6.56 18.01
CA GLU A 74 22.19 -5.40 17.18
C GLU A 74 21.91 -5.83 15.73
N TYR A 75 22.72 -6.74 15.18
CA TYR A 75 22.53 -7.26 13.84
C TYR A 75 21.21 -8.04 13.69
N ILE A 76 20.86 -8.87 14.68
CA ILE A 76 19.54 -9.54 14.76
C ILE A 76 18.42 -8.48 14.80
N GLY A 77 18.57 -7.44 15.60
CA GLY A 77 17.60 -6.34 15.67
C GLY A 77 17.39 -5.67 14.31
N GLN A 78 18.47 -5.35 13.59
CA GLN A 78 18.43 -4.79 12.25
C GLN A 78 17.74 -5.74 11.25
N MET A 79 18.05 -7.04 11.27
CA MET A 79 17.41 -8.02 10.40
C MET A 79 15.93 -8.17 10.70
N LYS A 80 15.50 -8.17 11.95
CA LYS A 80 14.06 -8.19 12.34
C LYS A 80 13.28 -7.00 11.78
N MET A 81 13.94 -5.85 11.63
CA MET A 81 13.36 -4.68 10.99
C MET A 81 13.37 -4.78 9.46
N PHE A 82 14.40 -5.32 8.87
CA PHE A 82 14.61 -5.34 7.42
C PHE A 82 13.91 -6.52 6.72
N PHE A 83 13.96 -7.74 7.26
CA PHE A 83 13.48 -8.96 6.62
C PHE A 83 11.99 -8.95 6.26
N PRO A 84 11.07 -8.39 7.07
CA PRO A 84 9.65 -8.28 6.69
C PRO A 84 9.40 -7.54 5.37
N HIS A 85 10.38 -6.77 4.87
CA HIS A 85 10.30 -6.05 3.58
C HIS A 85 10.80 -6.88 2.39
N LEU A 86 11.51 -7.99 2.62
CA LEU A 86 12.02 -8.86 1.58
C LEU A 86 10.90 -9.70 0.96
N LYS A 87 10.96 -9.95 -0.35
CA LYS A 87 9.90 -10.65 -1.12
C LYS A 87 9.50 -11.99 -0.52
N ARG A 88 10.46 -12.78 0.01
CA ARG A 88 10.19 -14.10 0.60
C ARG A 88 9.33 -14.01 1.86
N TRP A 89 9.52 -12.99 2.68
CA TRP A 89 8.92 -12.86 4.01
C TRP A 89 7.74 -11.91 4.03
N ARG A 90 7.57 -11.13 2.95
CA ARG A 90 6.44 -10.22 2.81
C ARG A 90 5.16 -11.05 2.69
N LYS A 91 4.40 -11.10 3.75
CA LYS A 91 3.04 -11.64 3.71
C LYS A 91 2.13 -10.56 3.14
N GLU A 92 1.38 -10.88 2.08
CA GLU A 92 0.21 -10.10 1.73
C GLU A 92 -0.82 -10.32 2.84
N LEU A 93 -1.07 -9.27 3.59
CA LEU A 93 -1.97 -9.33 4.72
C LEU A 93 -3.39 -9.13 4.20
N THR A 94 -4.23 -10.15 4.29
CA THR A 94 -5.64 -10.07 3.90
C THR A 94 -6.46 -9.63 5.10
N ILE A 95 -7.20 -8.52 4.96
CA ILE A 95 -8.21 -8.08 5.93
C ILE A 95 -9.56 -8.64 5.45
N ALA A 96 -9.88 -9.88 5.81
CA ALA A 96 -11.20 -10.44 5.57
C ALA A 96 -12.21 -9.91 6.60
N GLU A 97 -13.46 -9.72 6.21
CA GLU A 97 -14.50 -9.26 7.16
C GLU A 97 -14.71 -10.24 8.32
N ASP A 98 -14.55 -11.55 8.05
CA ASP A 98 -14.79 -12.64 9.01
C ASP A 98 -13.52 -13.43 9.41
N ALA A 99 -12.31 -12.99 8.98
CA ALA A 99 -11.09 -13.68 9.39
C ALA A 99 -10.71 -13.33 10.83
N PRO A 100 -10.14 -14.27 11.60
CA PRO A 100 -9.56 -13.96 12.89
C PRO A 100 -8.52 -12.85 12.71
N GLU A 101 -8.58 -11.83 13.55
CA GLU A 101 -7.79 -10.62 13.44
C GLU A 101 -6.30 -10.98 13.41
N ASN A 102 -5.63 -10.70 12.28
CA ASN A 102 -4.19 -10.86 12.20
C ASN A 102 -3.55 -9.82 13.15
N PRO A 103 -2.76 -10.23 14.16
CA PRO A 103 -2.17 -9.29 15.11
C PRO A 103 -1.34 -8.17 14.45
N ALA A 104 -0.74 -8.43 13.28
CA ALA A 104 0.00 -7.42 12.52
C ALA A 104 -0.90 -6.35 11.87
N LEU A 105 -2.21 -6.61 11.79
CA LEU A 105 -3.24 -5.71 11.25
C LEU A 105 -4.32 -5.38 12.30
N ALA A 106 -4.12 -5.79 13.55
CA ALA A 106 -5.02 -5.43 14.64
C ALA A 106 -5.26 -3.91 14.62
N GLY A 107 -6.53 -3.53 14.58
CA GLY A 107 -6.92 -2.13 14.53
C GLY A 107 -6.77 -1.40 13.20
N VAL A 108 -6.29 -2.03 12.10
CA VAL A 108 -6.18 -1.34 10.79
C VAL A 108 -7.56 -0.96 10.24
N LYS A 109 -8.58 -1.81 10.40
CA LYS A 109 -9.97 -1.48 10.00
C LYS A 109 -10.48 -0.25 10.77
N ASP A 110 -10.28 -0.25 12.08
CA ASP A 110 -10.69 0.88 12.93
C ASP A 110 -9.92 2.14 12.59
N LEU A 111 -8.65 2.00 12.25
CA LEU A 111 -7.82 3.13 11.81
C LEU A 111 -8.29 3.71 10.47
N ILE A 112 -8.60 2.87 9.47
CA ILE A 112 -9.17 3.31 8.19
C ILE A 112 -10.48 4.07 8.46
N ALA A 113 -11.38 3.48 9.26
CA ALA A 113 -12.64 4.08 9.63
C ALA A 113 -12.44 5.44 10.33
N LYS A 114 -11.59 5.47 11.35
CA LYS A 114 -11.26 6.68 12.10
C LYS A 114 -10.69 7.77 11.19
N MET A 115 -9.69 7.46 10.38
CA MET A 115 -9.07 8.45 9.48
C MET A 115 -10.07 8.99 8.46
N ALA A 116 -10.92 8.13 7.88
CA ALA A 116 -11.95 8.54 6.94
C ALA A 116 -13.04 9.44 7.57
N ASP A 117 -13.37 9.19 8.84
CA ASP A 117 -14.45 9.91 9.54
C ASP A 117 -13.97 11.22 10.18
N THR A 118 -12.68 11.32 10.54
CA THR A 118 -12.18 12.46 11.35
C THR A 118 -11.26 13.41 10.60
N LEU A 119 -10.57 12.96 9.56
CA LEU A 119 -9.66 13.83 8.82
C LEU A 119 -10.44 14.74 7.88
N PRO A 120 -10.20 16.08 7.91
CA PRO A 120 -10.97 17.05 7.12
C PRO A 120 -10.66 16.98 5.63
N THR A 121 -9.50 16.43 5.28
CA THR A 121 -9.01 16.40 3.89
C THR A 121 -8.60 14.98 3.51
N THR A 122 -9.04 14.57 2.33
CA THR A 122 -8.68 13.31 1.68
C THR A 122 -8.03 13.61 0.34
N TYR A 123 -6.98 12.90 -0.03
CA TYR A 123 -6.35 13.03 -1.34
C TYR A 123 -6.81 11.90 -2.24
N ILE A 124 -7.33 12.23 -3.42
CA ILE A 124 -7.69 11.22 -4.42
C ILE A 124 -6.81 11.38 -5.64
N SER A 125 -6.41 10.27 -6.24
CA SER A 125 -5.58 10.27 -7.45
C SER A 125 -6.28 9.55 -8.60
N SER A 126 -6.18 10.14 -9.78
CA SER A 126 -6.58 9.58 -11.07
C SER A 126 -5.35 9.49 -11.98
N VAL A 127 -5.50 8.84 -13.10
CA VAL A 127 -4.46 8.76 -14.15
C VAL A 127 -4.98 9.47 -15.37
N ASP A 128 -4.20 10.38 -15.95
CA ASP A 128 -4.55 11.08 -17.18
C ASP A 128 -4.28 10.23 -18.45
N GLU A 129 -4.54 10.81 -19.63
CA GLU A 129 -4.37 10.13 -20.91
C GLU A 129 -2.91 9.81 -21.23
N GLU A 130 -1.96 10.55 -20.67
CA GLU A 130 -0.52 10.35 -20.84
C GLU A 130 0.05 9.35 -19.80
N GLY A 131 -0.76 8.91 -18.83
CA GLY A 131 -0.37 7.97 -17.78
C GLY A 131 0.18 8.64 -16.52
N PHE A 132 0.10 9.99 -16.41
CA PHE A 132 0.55 10.67 -15.19
C PHE A 132 -0.49 10.58 -14.07
N PRO A 133 -0.04 10.37 -12.81
CA PRO A 133 -0.91 10.43 -11.66
C PRO A 133 -1.29 11.89 -11.33
N CYS A 134 -2.59 12.18 -11.33
CA CYS A 134 -3.16 13.47 -11.00
C CYS A 134 -3.80 13.43 -9.63
N THR A 135 -3.25 14.13 -8.64
CA THR A 135 -3.75 14.12 -7.26
C THR A 135 -4.50 15.41 -6.93
N LYS A 136 -5.63 15.27 -6.24
CA LYS A 136 -6.49 16.38 -5.79
C LYS A 136 -6.85 16.22 -4.31
N ALA A 137 -6.77 17.32 -3.56
CA ALA A 137 -7.36 17.41 -2.23
C ALA A 137 -8.88 17.49 -2.34
N MET A 138 -9.57 16.69 -1.54
CA MET A 138 -11.03 16.62 -1.41
C MET A 138 -11.41 16.77 0.05
N LEU A 139 -12.65 17.14 0.31
CA LEU A 139 -13.22 16.96 1.65
C LEU A 139 -13.31 15.49 2.01
N SER A 140 -13.51 15.18 3.28
CA SER A 140 -13.75 13.82 3.79
C SER A 140 -14.85 13.13 3.00
N PRO A 141 -14.85 11.80 2.94
CA PRO A 141 -15.96 11.05 2.35
C PRO A 141 -17.29 11.47 2.97
N ARG A 142 -18.30 11.66 2.14
CA ARG A 142 -19.66 11.97 2.61
C ARG A 142 -20.34 10.79 3.29
N LYS A 143 -20.00 9.58 2.82
CA LYS A 143 -20.46 8.29 3.32
C LYS A 143 -19.39 7.23 3.06
N ARG A 144 -19.38 6.19 3.87
CA ARG A 144 -18.62 4.95 3.62
C ARG A 144 -19.46 3.73 3.96
N GLU A 145 -19.12 2.62 3.32
CA GLU A 145 -19.65 1.29 3.64
C GLU A 145 -18.48 0.44 4.10
N GLY A 146 -18.46 0.16 5.39
CA GLY A 146 -17.31 -0.47 6.05
C GLY A 146 -16.02 0.32 5.84
N VAL A 147 -14.97 -0.39 5.45
CA VAL A 147 -13.64 0.20 5.15
C VAL A 147 -13.28 0.05 3.66
N LYS A 148 -14.24 -0.36 2.85
CA LYS A 148 -14.02 -0.72 1.44
C LYS A 148 -14.61 0.29 0.47
N VAL A 149 -15.78 0.86 0.76
CA VAL A 149 -16.47 1.78 -0.16
C VAL A 149 -16.58 3.17 0.44
N PHE A 150 -16.23 4.18 -0.37
CA PHE A 150 -16.24 5.59 0.03
C PHE A 150 -16.89 6.43 -1.05
N TYR A 151 -17.71 7.41 -0.62
CA TYR A 151 -18.46 8.28 -1.51
C TYR A 151 -18.03 9.74 -1.33
N PHE A 152 -17.79 10.42 -2.45
CA PHE A 152 -17.38 11.82 -2.49
C PHE A 152 -18.28 12.61 -3.45
N THR A 153 -18.39 13.91 -3.24
CA THR A 153 -19.07 14.83 -4.17
C THR A 153 -18.07 15.48 -5.11
N THR A 154 -18.44 15.70 -6.37
CA THR A 154 -17.63 16.47 -7.31
C THR A 154 -18.48 17.04 -8.44
N ASN A 155 -17.86 17.91 -9.26
CA ASN A 155 -18.48 18.47 -10.45
C ASN A 155 -18.29 17.55 -11.65
N THR A 156 -19.33 17.35 -12.46
CA THR A 156 -19.30 16.51 -13.67
C THR A 156 -18.25 16.94 -14.69
N PHE A 157 -17.92 18.24 -14.74
CA PHE A 157 -16.92 18.83 -15.66
C PHE A 157 -15.49 18.82 -15.12
N SER A 158 -15.24 18.25 -13.94
CA SER A 158 -13.89 18.18 -13.41
C SER A 158 -13.01 17.20 -14.19
N LEU A 159 -11.73 17.52 -14.41
CA LEU A 159 -10.78 16.68 -15.14
C LEU A 159 -10.74 15.22 -14.62
N ARG A 160 -10.79 15.04 -13.31
CA ARG A 160 -10.79 13.70 -12.70
C ARG A 160 -12.00 12.85 -13.10
N VAL A 161 -13.16 13.47 -13.38
CA VAL A 161 -14.34 12.74 -13.88
C VAL A 161 -14.06 12.19 -15.27
N ALA A 162 -13.42 12.97 -16.15
CA ALA A 162 -12.98 12.47 -17.45
C ALA A 162 -11.95 11.34 -17.28
N HIS A 163 -10.97 11.52 -16.42
CA HIS A 163 -9.96 10.50 -16.14
C HIS A 163 -10.59 9.19 -15.66
N TYR A 164 -11.50 9.22 -14.67
CA TYR A 164 -12.13 8.01 -14.14
C TYR A 164 -13.06 7.31 -15.14
N LYS A 165 -13.67 8.05 -16.05
CA LYS A 165 -14.45 7.46 -17.15
C LYS A 165 -13.57 6.72 -18.16
N ALA A 166 -12.35 7.22 -18.39
CA ALA A 166 -11.37 6.60 -19.29
C ALA A 166 -10.60 5.47 -18.59
N ASN A 167 -10.20 5.68 -17.34
CA ASN A 167 -9.43 4.72 -16.54
C ASN A 167 -9.92 4.77 -15.08
N PRO A 168 -10.68 3.76 -14.63
CA PRO A 168 -11.24 3.76 -13.28
C PRO A 168 -10.23 3.51 -12.16
N LYS A 169 -8.98 3.20 -12.46
CA LYS A 169 -7.94 3.00 -11.43
C LYS A 169 -7.75 4.28 -10.63
N ALA A 170 -7.82 4.15 -9.32
CA ALA A 170 -7.77 5.26 -8.39
C ALA A 170 -7.01 4.89 -7.12
N SER A 171 -6.52 5.89 -6.42
CA SER A 171 -6.13 5.77 -5.02
C SER A 171 -6.78 6.85 -4.18
N VAL A 172 -7.01 6.51 -2.91
CA VAL A 172 -7.47 7.42 -1.86
C VAL A 172 -6.42 7.41 -0.76
N TYR A 173 -5.97 8.60 -0.34
CA TYR A 173 -4.97 8.73 0.70
C TYR A 173 -5.50 9.59 1.83
N PHE A 174 -5.47 9.03 3.03
CA PHE A 174 -5.77 9.71 4.28
C PHE A 174 -4.43 10.02 4.96
N CYS A 175 -4.24 11.28 5.37
CA CYS A 175 -3.01 11.77 5.97
C CYS A 175 -3.28 12.39 7.33
N ASP A 176 -2.79 11.77 8.38
CA ASP A 176 -2.65 12.36 9.70
C ASP A 176 -1.23 12.93 9.81
N ALA A 177 -1.10 14.23 9.47
CA ALA A 177 0.20 14.90 9.45
C ALA A 177 0.79 15.09 10.86
N GLU A 178 -0.06 15.28 11.87
CA GLU A 178 0.37 15.46 13.27
C GLU A 178 0.86 14.14 13.87
N GLY A 179 0.13 13.04 13.60
CA GLY A 179 0.49 11.71 14.07
C GLY A 179 1.52 11.01 13.16
N PHE A 180 1.95 11.65 12.07
CA PHE A 180 2.85 11.08 11.05
C PHE A 180 2.41 9.71 10.55
N LYS A 181 1.09 9.59 10.24
CA LYS A 181 0.46 8.36 9.77
C LYS A 181 -0.18 8.58 8.40
N GLY A 182 -0.08 7.58 7.55
CA GLY A 182 -0.65 7.61 6.22
C GLY A 182 -1.35 6.30 5.87
N MET A 183 -2.52 6.40 5.26
CA MET A 183 -3.28 5.29 4.76
C MET A 183 -3.58 5.49 3.28
N MET A 184 -2.95 4.71 2.41
CA MET A 184 -3.26 4.66 1.00
C MET A 184 -4.15 3.45 0.72
N LEU A 185 -5.30 3.69 0.12
CA LEU A 185 -6.16 2.66 -0.45
C LEU A 185 -6.06 2.72 -1.97
N ARG A 186 -5.93 1.59 -2.63
CA ARG A 186 -6.01 1.46 -4.09
C ARG A 186 -7.29 0.74 -4.47
N GLY A 187 -7.82 1.06 -5.64
CA GLY A 187 -9.07 0.47 -6.11
C GLY A 187 -9.58 1.11 -7.38
N THR A 188 -10.89 1.11 -7.52
CA THR A 188 -11.57 1.69 -8.68
C THR A 188 -12.52 2.81 -8.26
N MET A 189 -12.67 3.81 -9.13
CA MET A 189 -13.59 4.93 -8.96
C MET A 189 -14.69 4.85 -10.01
N GLU A 190 -15.94 4.88 -9.58
CA GLU A 190 -17.12 4.99 -10.41
C GLU A 190 -17.67 6.41 -10.34
N VAL A 191 -18.13 6.94 -11.49
CA VAL A 191 -18.82 8.24 -11.55
C VAL A 191 -20.31 7.98 -11.65
N LEU A 192 -21.06 8.31 -10.61
CA LEU A 192 -22.50 8.07 -10.50
C LEU A 192 -23.25 9.40 -10.68
N THR A 193 -24.27 9.39 -11.57
CA THR A 193 -25.06 10.60 -11.90
C THR A 193 -26.55 10.41 -11.65
N ASP A 194 -26.96 9.24 -11.21
CA ASP A 194 -28.36 8.90 -10.91
C ASP A 194 -28.85 9.59 -9.62
N ALA A 195 -30.17 9.81 -9.54
CA ALA A 195 -30.80 10.53 -8.44
C ALA A 195 -30.57 9.83 -7.08
N GLN A 196 -30.68 8.51 -7.05
CA GLN A 196 -30.56 7.74 -5.80
C GLN A 196 -29.20 7.94 -5.13
N ASN A 197 -28.12 7.83 -5.89
CA ASN A 197 -26.77 8.04 -5.34
C ASN A 197 -26.51 9.51 -4.97
N LYS A 198 -27.03 10.45 -5.74
CA LYS A 198 -26.95 11.88 -5.43
C LYS A 198 -27.67 12.21 -4.12
N GLU A 199 -28.92 11.75 -3.94
CA GLU A 199 -29.69 11.94 -2.71
C GLU A 199 -29.03 11.30 -1.48
N MET A 200 -28.44 10.12 -1.65
CA MET A 200 -27.83 9.34 -0.57
C MET A 200 -26.77 10.11 0.21
N ILE A 201 -26.02 10.99 -0.47
CA ILE A 201 -24.90 11.73 0.13
C ILE A 201 -25.08 13.24 0.14
N TRP A 202 -26.26 13.74 -0.32
CA TRP A 202 -26.62 15.14 -0.25
C TRP A 202 -26.66 15.64 1.20
N ARG A 203 -26.19 16.86 1.43
CA ARG A 203 -26.25 17.52 2.74
C ARG A 203 -26.83 18.90 2.60
N GLU A 204 -27.51 19.38 3.64
CA GLU A 204 -27.96 20.76 3.76
C GLU A 204 -26.76 21.70 3.59
N GLY A 205 -26.94 22.74 2.77
CA GLY A 205 -25.87 23.69 2.42
C GLY A 205 -25.12 23.36 1.14
N ASP A 206 -25.33 22.19 0.54
CA ASP A 206 -24.74 21.85 -0.76
C ASP A 206 -25.32 22.70 -1.91
N GLU A 207 -26.49 23.34 -1.71
CA GLU A 207 -27.13 24.27 -2.64
C GLU A 207 -26.22 25.45 -3.01
N GLN A 208 -25.29 25.83 -2.15
CA GLN A 208 -24.30 26.86 -2.44
C GLN A 208 -23.37 26.51 -3.61
N TYR A 209 -23.18 25.20 -3.86
CA TYR A 209 -22.35 24.65 -4.94
C TYR A 209 -23.18 24.13 -6.10
N TYR A 210 -24.40 23.69 -5.82
CA TYR A 210 -25.34 23.07 -6.77
C TYR A 210 -26.73 23.69 -6.64
N PRO A 211 -26.94 24.88 -7.24
CA PRO A 211 -28.17 25.68 -7.05
C PRO A 211 -29.48 24.96 -7.40
N SER A 212 -29.43 23.96 -8.32
CA SER A 212 -30.60 23.15 -8.68
C SER A 212 -30.78 21.94 -7.75
N GLY A 213 -30.09 21.90 -6.62
CA GLY A 213 -30.17 20.82 -5.64
C GLY A 213 -29.63 19.50 -6.18
N VAL A 214 -30.22 18.41 -5.73
CA VAL A 214 -29.83 17.01 -6.12
C VAL A 214 -29.95 16.81 -7.64
N THR A 215 -30.82 17.55 -8.32
CA THR A 215 -31.03 17.46 -9.77
C THR A 215 -30.01 18.26 -10.59
N ASP A 216 -29.14 19.02 -9.94
CA ASP A 216 -28.14 19.84 -10.62
C ASP A 216 -27.29 18.98 -11.59
N PRO A 217 -27.21 19.37 -12.89
CA PRO A 217 -26.44 18.61 -13.88
C PRO A 217 -24.95 18.64 -13.64
N ASN A 218 -24.45 19.60 -12.89
CA ASN A 218 -23.04 19.71 -12.53
C ASN A 218 -22.66 18.83 -11.31
N TYR A 219 -23.64 18.29 -10.61
CA TYR A 219 -23.41 17.44 -9.45
C TYR A 219 -23.27 15.97 -9.85
N CYS A 220 -22.22 15.31 -9.38
CA CYS A 220 -22.09 13.87 -9.44
C CYS A 220 -21.40 13.31 -8.19
N VAL A 221 -21.51 11.99 -8.04
CA VAL A 221 -20.96 11.22 -6.95
C VAL A 221 -19.78 10.41 -7.46
N LEU A 222 -18.67 10.41 -6.74
CA LEU A 222 -17.57 9.48 -6.93
C LEU A 222 -17.69 8.36 -5.90
N LYS A 223 -17.86 7.12 -6.38
CA LYS A 223 -17.86 5.92 -5.54
C LYS A 223 -16.52 5.23 -5.72
N PHE A 224 -15.71 5.22 -4.68
CA PHE A 224 -14.44 4.51 -4.63
C PHE A 224 -14.64 3.15 -3.96
N THR A 225 -14.18 2.08 -4.63
CA THR A 225 -14.16 0.72 -4.08
C THR A 225 -12.72 0.27 -3.95
N ALA A 226 -12.25 0.11 -2.70
CA ALA A 226 -10.90 -0.31 -2.40
C ALA A 226 -10.70 -1.81 -2.61
N THR A 227 -9.56 -2.19 -3.17
CA THR A 227 -9.11 -3.58 -3.33
C THR A 227 -7.99 -3.94 -2.37
N ASP A 228 -7.15 -2.99 -2.09
CA ASP A 228 -5.98 -3.15 -1.22
C ASP A 228 -5.54 -1.80 -0.67
N GLY A 229 -4.58 -1.83 0.24
CA GLY A 229 -4.03 -0.62 0.79
C GLY A 229 -2.65 -0.80 1.39
N ARG A 230 -2.09 0.34 1.77
CA ARG A 230 -0.82 0.43 2.48
C ARG A 230 -0.94 1.43 3.61
N PHE A 231 -0.66 0.98 4.80
CA PHE A 231 -0.64 1.78 6.00
C PHE A 231 0.81 2.08 6.39
N TYR A 232 1.06 3.32 6.78
CA TYR A 232 2.35 3.79 7.30
C TYR A 232 2.14 4.41 8.68
N SER A 233 2.86 3.91 9.68
CA SER A 233 2.99 4.51 11.01
C SER A 233 4.29 4.04 11.65
N ASP A 234 4.79 4.80 12.61
CA ASP A 234 5.96 4.43 13.41
C ASP A 234 7.16 3.99 12.55
N PHE A 235 7.36 4.66 11.40
CA PHE A 235 8.39 4.37 10.39
C PHE A 235 8.25 3.04 9.65
N PHE A 236 7.13 2.31 9.82
CA PHE A 236 6.90 1.02 9.16
C PHE A 236 5.69 1.04 8.22
N PRO A 237 5.89 0.71 6.93
CA PRO A 237 4.78 0.46 6.02
C PRO A 237 4.27 -0.98 6.17
N ARG A 238 2.94 -1.14 6.12
CA ARG A 238 2.25 -2.43 6.10
C ARG A 238 1.26 -2.44 4.95
N SER A 239 1.33 -3.45 4.08
CA SER A 239 0.38 -3.63 2.98
C SER A 239 -0.67 -4.68 3.36
N PHE A 240 -1.89 -4.50 2.84
CA PHE A 240 -3.02 -5.40 3.10
C PHE A 240 -3.93 -5.47 1.87
N VAL A 241 -4.71 -6.54 1.76
CA VAL A 241 -5.74 -6.74 0.73
C VAL A 241 -7.12 -6.68 1.41
N LEU A 242 -8.08 -6.04 0.73
CA LEU A 242 -9.48 -6.00 1.11
C LEU A 242 -10.25 -6.97 0.19
N PRO A 243 -10.85 -8.04 0.71
CA PRO A 243 -11.58 -9.03 -0.07
C PRO A 243 -12.87 -8.48 -0.69
#